data_91ff979ee2c1052c17d0d8b881454b63
#
_entry.id   91ff979ee2c1052c17d0d8b881454b63
#
_cell.length_a   1.000
_cell.length_b   1.000
_cell.length_c   1.000
_cell.angle_alpha   90.00
_cell.angle_beta   90.00
_cell.angle_gamma   90.00
#
_symmetry.space_group_name_H-M   'P 1'
#
loop_
_entity.id
_entity.type
_entity.pdbx_description
1 polymer ?
#
loop_
_entity_poly.entity_id
_entity_poly.type
_entity_poly.pdbx_seq_one_letter_code
_entity_poly.pdbx_strand_id
1 'polypeptide(L)'
;MFQIKIIKILFLAMTLCLAVFGDIFAVPALPRLLKITQPNGAEFKAYLRGDEYFSWWESEKGRVLFRNMESGYFEYAKISLIEGKEQLVSTGVIFIAGEETSIPSARILNVTKLNLGKIWRQKRKDARKHLLKILRKHKQSVNQ
;
A
#
# COMPACT_ATOMS: atom_id res chain seq x y z
N MET A 1 35.22 -41.55 20.69
CA MET A 1 35.79 -40.18 20.81
C MET A 1 35.74 -39.41 19.48
N PHE A 2 35.91 -40.06 18.36
CA PHE A 2 35.87 -39.43 17.01
C PHE A 2 34.47 -38.92 16.63
N GLN A 3 33.43 -39.69 16.91
CA GLN A 3 32.03 -39.34 16.57
C GLN A 3 31.53 -38.06 17.27
N ILE A 4 31.93 -37.84 18.51
CA ILE A 4 31.51 -36.64 19.28
C ILE A 4 32.15 -35.37 18.71
N LYS A 5 33.35 -35.44 18.13
CA LYS A 5 34.01 -34.32 17.48
C LYS A 5 33.27 -33.91 16.18
N ILE A 6 32.85 -34.92 15.40
CA ILE A 6 32.09 -34.66 14.14
C ILE A 6 30.75 -34.02 14.44
N ILE A 7 30.03 -34.47 15.44
CA ILE A 7 28.72 -33.89 15.85
C ILE A 7 28.90 -32.45 16.30
N LYS A 8 29.94 -32.12 17.07
CA LYS A 8 30.22 -30.75 17.49
C LYS A 8 30.56 -29.83 16.32
N ILE A 9 31.32 -30.31 15.32
CA ILE A 9 31.66 -29.54 14.12
C ILE A 9 30.43 -29.29 13.27
N LEU A 10 29.55 -30.28 13.08
CA LEU A 10 28.28 -30.14 12.37
C LEU A 10 27.32 -29.15 13.06
N PHE A 11 27.27 -29.20 14.39
CA PHE A 11 26.43 -28.28 15.17
C PHE A 11 26.95 -26.86 15.09
N LEU A 12 28.27 -26.66 15.14
CA LEU A 12 28.93 -25.36 14.99
C LEU A 12 28.71 -24.79 13.58
N ALA A 13 28.84 -25.62 12.54
CA ALA A 13 28.59 -25.23 11.16
C ALA A 13 27.14 -24.86 10.93
N MET A 14 26.17 -25.57 11.50
CA MET A 14 24.74 -25.28 11.42
C MET A 14 24.38 -23.99 12.15
N THR A 15 25.01 -23.72 13.31
CA THR A 15 24.80 -22.44 14.04
C THR A 15 25.39 -21.25 13.28
N LEU A 16 26.53 -21.46 12.62
CA LEU A 16 27.16 -20.41 11.80
C LEU A 16 26.33 -20.10 10.53
N CYS A 17 25.73 -21.11 9.89
CA CYS A 17 24.79 -20.91 8.78
C CYS A 17 23.54 -20.11 9.20
N LEU A 18 22.98 -20.36 10.39
CA LEU A 18 21.83 -19.61 10.90
C LEU A 18 22.14 -18.15 11.22
N ALA A 19 23.39 -17.84 11.58
CA ALA A 19 23.81 -16.46 11.86
C ALA A 19 24.01 -15.60 10.60
N VAL A 20 24.10 -16.22 9.42
CA VAL A 20 24.27 -15.49 8.13
C VAL A 20 22.93 -15.09 7.51
N PHE A 21 21.80 -15.61 7.97
CA PHE A 21 20.47 -15.10 7.61
C PHE A 21 20.16 -13.83 8.39
N GLY A 22 21.08 -12.86 8.26
CA GLY A 22 20.91 -11.52 8.78
C GLY A 22 19.70 -10.85 8.14
N ASP A 23 19.05 -10.08 8.94
CA ASP A 23 17.91 -9.19 8.72
C ASP A 23 17.61 -8.89 7.25
N ILE A 24 16.59 -9.56 6.71
CA ILE A 24 15.91 -9.09 5.50
C ILE A 24 15.16 -7.82 5.92
N PHE A 25 15.87 -6.70 5.98
CA PHE A 25 15.22 -5.40 6.02
C PHE A 25 14.43 -5.25 4.73
N ALA A 26 13.11 -5.32 4.83
CA ALA A 26 12.25 -4.83 3.78
C ALA A 26 12.58 -3.34 3.61
N VAL A 27 13.40 -3.03 2.61
CA VAL A 27 13.72 -1.65 2.23
C VAL A 27 12.38 -1.02 1.84
N PRO A 28 11.92 0.05 2.53
CA PRO A 28 10.74 0.77 2.10
C PRO A 28 10.99 1.17 0.64
N ALA A 29 10.09 0.79 -0.26
CA ALA A 29 10.19 1.18 -1.65
C ALA A 29 10.31 2.71 -1.68
N LEU A 30 11.46 3.23 -2.09
CA LEU A 30 11.64 4.66 -2.30
C LEU A 30 10.52 5.11 -3.23
N PRO A 31 9.77 6.15 -2.87
CA PRO A 31 8.67 6.64 -3.69
C PRO A 31 9.23 7.05 -5.06
N ARG A 32 9.08 6.17 -6.04
CA ARG A 32 9.54 6.45 -7.41
C ARG A 32 8.50 7.31 -8.10
N LEU A 33 8.98 8.34 -8.76
CA LEU A 33 8.18 9.13 -9.68
C LEU A 33 7.97 8.30 -10.95
N LEU A 34 6.74 7.92 -11.20
CA LEU A 34 6.35 7.07 -12.33
C LEU A 34 5.72 7.93 -13.42
N LYS A 35 6.08 7.67 -14.66
CA LYS A 35 5.40 8.23 -15.83
C LYS A 35 4.13 7.44 -16.07
N ILE A 36 3.01 8.14 -16.16
CA ILE A 36 1.66 7.58 -16.33
C ILE A 36 1.09 8.14 -17.61
N THR A 37 0.45 7.28 -18.40
CA THR A 37 -0.28 7.67 -19.59
C THR A 37 -1.78 7.50 -19.35
N GLN A 38 -2.57 8.53 -19.61
CA GLN A 38 -4.02 8.52 -19.56
C GLN A 38 -4.60 7.82 -20.80
N PRO A 39 -5.85 7.34 -20.78
CA PRO A 39 -6.49 6.72 -21.94
C PRO A 39 -6.53 7.59 -23.20
N ASN A 40 -6.52 8.91 -23.05
CA ASN A 40 -6.46 9.88 -24.18
C ASN A 40 -5.03 10.15 -24.66
N GLY A 41 -4.01 9.43 -24.16
CA GLY A 41 -2.62 9.63 -24.51
C GLY A 41 -1.89 10.74 -23.74
N ALA A 42 -2.57 11.53 -22.92
CA ALA A 42 -1.91 12.54 -22.09
C ALA A 42 -1.01 11.89 -21.03
N GLU A 43 0.15 12.46 -20.80
CA GLU A 43 1.14 11.93 -19.90
C GLU A 43 1.34 12.85 -18.69
N PHE A 44 1.59 12.25 -17.54
CA PHE A 44 1.96 12.96 -16.32
C PHE A 44 2.85 12.08 -15.44
N LYS A 45 3.40 12.67 -14.39
CA LYS A 45 4.19 11.96 -13.41
C LYS A 45 3.50 11.95 -12.05
N ALA A 46 3.55 10.81 -11.37
CA ALA A 46 2.99 10.67 -10.04
C ALA A 46 3.79 9.65 -9.21
N TYR A 47 3.64 9.76 -7.90
CA TYR A 47 4.16 8.80 -6.94
C TYR A 47 3.07 7.82 -6.55
N LEU A 48 3.38 6.54 -6.52
CA LEU A 48 2.57 5.56 -5.80
C LEU A 48 3.00 5.58 -4.33
N ARG A 49 2.07 5.87 -3.44
CA ARG A 49 2.26 5.96 -2.00
C ARG A 49 1.51 4.86 -1.28
N GLY A 50 1.92 4.58 -0.04
CA GLY A 50 1.26 3.58 0.80
C GLY A 50 1.95 2.23 0.78
N ASP A 51 1.19 1.18 1.09
CA ASP A 51 1.65 -0.20 1.17
C ASP A 51 0.59 -1.18 0.62
N GLU A 52 0.78 -2.47 0.86
CA GLU A 52 -0.12 -3.55 0.42
C GLU A 52 -1.55 -3.45 0.99
N TYR A 53 -1.75 -2.71 2.08
CA TYR A 53 -3.07 -2.54 2.71
C TYR A 53 -3.84 -1.36 2.15
N PHE A 54 -3.13 -0.28 1.80
CA PHE A 54 -3.72 0.92 1.25
C PHE A 54 -2.67 1.72 0.48
N SER A 55 -2.92 1.94 -0.80
CA SER A 55 -2.09 2.77 -1.67
C SER A 55 -2.92 3.85 -2.35
N TRP A 56 -2.25 4.94 -2.72
CA TRP A 56 -2.84 6.05 -3.47
C TRP A 56 -1.80 6.67 -4.39
N TRP A 57 -2.27 7.40 -5.37
CA TRP A 57 -1.42 8.15 -6.27
C TRP A 57 -1.32 9.61 -5.82
N GLU A 58 -0.15 10.20 -5.99
CA GLU A 58 0.13 11.59 -5.64
C GLU A 58 0.89 12.26 -6.77
N SER A 59 0.32 13.33 -7.37
CA SER A 59 1.00 14.10 -8.43
C SER A 59 2.28 14.77 -7.90
N GLU A 60 3.11 15.29 -8.81
CA GLU A 60 4.33 16.03 -8.43
C GLU A 60 4.02 17.24 -7.53
N LYS A 61 2.84 17.82 -7.63
CA LYS A 61 2.37 18.93 -6.77
C LYS A 61 1.61 18.48 -5.52
N GLY A 62 1.66 17.18 -5.19
CA GLY A 62 1.06 16.65 -3.98
C GLY A 62 -0.47 16.48 -4.04
N ARG A 63 -1.08 16.51 -5.23
CA ARG A 63 -2.51 16.23 -5.39
C ARG A 63 -2.74 14.73 -5.33
N VAL A 64 -3.68 14.31 -4.50
CA VAL A 64 -4.05 12.89 -4.40
C VAL A 64 -4.99 12.52 -5.53
N LEU A 65 -4.66 11.44 -6.22
CA LEU A 65 -5.36 10.96 -7.40
C LEU A 65 -5.96 9.59 -7.14
N PHE A 66 -7.08 9.35 -7.79
CA PHE A 66 -7.80 8.07 -7.79
C PHE A 66 -7.81 7.52 -9.22
N ARG A 67 -7.41 6.27 -9.39
CA ARG A 67 -7.55 5.61 -10.68
C ARG A 67 -8.96 5.04 -10.80
N ASN A 68 -9.74 5.58 -11.69
CA ASN A 68 -11.05 5.03 -12.02
C ASN A 68 -10.86 3.74 -12.83
N MET A 69 -11.32 2.62 -12.29
CA MET A 69 -11.09 1.31 -12.92
C MET A 69 -12.00 1.06 -14.13
N GLU A 70 -13.12 1.78 -14.25
CA GLU A 70 -14.06 1.66 -15.38
C GLU A 70 -13.56 2.47 -16.58
N SER A 71 -13.18 3.71 -16.37
CA SER A 71 -12.71 4.61 -17.42
C SER A 71 -11.21 4.50 -17.69
N GLY A 72 -10.44 3.96 -16.74
CA GLY A 72 -8.98 3.92 -16.77
C GLY A 72 -8.31 5.27 -16.47
N TYR A 73 -9.08 6.36 -16.35
CA TYR A 73 -8.54 7.68 -16.07
C TYR A 73 -8.08 7.86 -14.64
N PHE A 74 -7.07 8.69 -14.46
CA PHE A 74 -6.72 9.23 -13.16
C PHE A 74 -7.53 10.50 -12.91
N GLU A 75 -8.24 10.52 -11.81
CA GLU A 75 -9.15 11.58 -11.40
C GLU A 75 -8.71 12.16 -10.07
N TYR A 76 -9.10 13.38 -9.75
CA TYR A 76 -8.86 13.92 -8.41
C TYR A 76 -9.62 13.08 -7.37
N ALA A 77 -8.98 12.84 -6.24
CA ALA A 77 -9.55 12.09 -5.15
C ALA A 77 -10.23 12.99 -4.11
N LYS A 78 -11.24 12.43 -3.43
CA LYS A 78 -11.85 13.02 -2.23
C LYS A 78 -12.04 11.96 -1.17
N ILE A 79 -12.24 12.39 0.07
CA ILE A 79 -12.67 11.51 1.15
C ILE A 79 -14.19 11.52 1.20
N SER A 80 -14.78 10.32 1.24
CA SER A 80 -16.22 10.13 1.46
C SER A 80 -16.45 9.15 2.60
N LEU A 81 -17.56 9.34 3.31
CA LEU A 81 -18.00 8.41 4.34
C LEU A 81 -18.90 7.36 3.68
N ILE A 82 -18.44 6.12 3.61
CA ILE A 82 -19.18 4.98 3.06
C ILE A 82 -19.32 3.95 4.17
N GLU A 83 -20.54 3.56 4.49
CA GLU A 83 -20.85 2.63 5.58
C GLU A 83 -20.19 3.01 6.92
N GLY A 84 -20.17 4.30 7.24
CA GLY A 84 -19.55 4.83 8.46
C GLY A 84 -18.02 4.83 8.48
N LYS A 85 -17.36 4.54 7.35
CA LYS A 85 -15.89 4.54 7.22
C LYS A 85 -15.42 5.57 6.20
N GLU A 86 -14.38 6.33 6.54
CA GLU A 86 -13.72 7.21 5.59
C GLU A 86 -13.06 6.37 4.48
N GLN A 87 -13.35 6.71 3.22
CA GLN A 87 -12.77 6.06 2.05
C GLN A 87 -12.28 7.10 1.04
N LEU A 88 -11.20 6.77 0.34
CA LEU A 88 -10.72 7.55 -0.79
C LEU A 88 -11.51 7.16 -2.03
N VAL A 89 -12.13 8.13 -2.65
CA VAL A 89 -12.98 7.92 -3.85
C VAL A 89 -12.68 8.97 -4.90
N SER A 90 -13.13 8.70 -6.12
CA SER A 90 -13.06 9.68 -7.22
C SER A 90 -13.98 10.89 -6.97
N THR A 91 -13.57 12.04 -7.50
CA THR A 91 -14.44 13.22 -7.65
C THR A 91 -15.20 13.23 -8.97
N GLY A 92 -14.85 12.33 -9.91
CA GLY A 92 -15.32 12.38 -11.31
C GLY A 92 -14.61 13.43 -12.16
N VAL A 93 -13.62 14.14 -11.64
CA VAL A 93 -12.87 15.16 -12.38
C VAL A 93 -11.52 14.58 -12.81
N ILE A 94 -11.32 14.47 -14.12
CA ILE A 94 -10.08 13.96 -14.71
C ILE A 94 -8.91 14.86 -14.32
N PHE A 95 -7.81 14.26 -13.92
CA PHE A 95 -6.57 14.97 -13.64
C PHE A 95 -5.89 15.39 -14.94
N ILE A 96 -5.59 16.68 -15.09
CA ILE A 96 -4.84 17.25 -16.21
C ILE A 96 -3.58 17.90 -15.65
N ALA A 97 -2.42 17.42 -16.07
CA ALA A 97 -1.15 17.97 -15.64
C ALA A 97 -1.00 19.43 -16.12
N GLY A 98 -0.54 20.30 -15.23
CA GLY A 98 -0.41 21.73 -15.52
C GLY A 98 -1.66 22.57 -15.20
N GLU A 99 -2.84 21.97 -15.13
CA GLU A 99 -4.11 22.68 -14.84
C GLU A 99 -4.56 22.54 -13.37
N GLU A 100 -3.71 22.06 -12.50
CA GLU A 100 -4.02 21.74 -11.09
C GLU A 100 -4.47 22.95 -10.26
N THR A 101 -4.17 24.18 -10.71
CA THR A 101 -4.56 25.43 -10.07
C THR A 101 -5.92 25.96 -10.51
N SER A 102 -6.42 25.52 -11.66
CA SER A 102 -7.67 26.01 -12.27
C SER A 102 -8.92 25.29 -11.73
N ILE A 103 -8.75 24.21 -10.99
CA ILE A 103 -9.86 23.44 -10.47
C ILE A 103 -10.36 24.07 -9.17
N PRO A 104 -11.69 24.34 -9.05
CA PRO A 104 -12.26 24.90 -7.85
C PRO A 104 -11.88 24.05 -6.62
N SER A 105 -11.21 24.65 -5.66
CA SER A 105 -10.71 23.99 -4.46
C SER A 105 -11.78 23.24 -3.66
N ALA A 106 -13.04 23.63 -3.75
CA ALA A 106 -14.16 22.98 -3.08
C ALA A 106 -14.44 21.55 -3.56
N ARG A 107 -14.11 21.18 -4.81
CA ARG A 107 -14.32 19.82 -5.34
C ARG A 107 -13.16 18.86 -5.03
N ILE A 108 -12.00 19.40 -4.73
CA ILE A 108 -10.76 18.63 -4.53
C ILE A 108 -10.45 18.50 -3.03
N LEU A 109 -11.23 19.16 -2.20
CA LEU A 109 -10.92 19.36 -0.80
C LEU A 109 -11.23 18.14 0.07
N ASN A 110 -10.38 17.99 1.03
CA ASN A 110 -10.36 17.17 2.25
C ASN A 110 -9.42 15.97 2.24
N VAL A 111 -8.61 15.73 1.19
CA VAL A 111 -7.59 14.69 1.30
C VAL A 111 -6.34 15.26 1.95
N THR A 112 -6.23 15.06 3.25
CA THR A 112 -5.05 15.41 4.03
C THR A 112 -4.23 14.15 4.35
N LYS A 113 -2.95 14.32 4.70
CA LYS A 113 -2.12 13.23 5.22
C LYS A 113 -2.75 12.56 6.44
N LEU A 114 -3.48 13.33 7.25
CA LEU A 114 -4.19 12.81 8.44
C LEU A 114 -5.32 11.85 8.05
N ASN A 115 -6.15 12.21 7.07
CA ASN A 115 -7.23 11.35 6.58
C ASN A 115 -6.67 10.08 5.94
N LEU A 116 -5.66 10.20 5.07
CA LEU A 116 -4.99 9.05 4.47
C LEU A 116 -4.41 8.12 5.53
N GLY A 117 -3.78 8.68 6.57
CA GLY A 117 -3.27 7.92 7.71
C GLY A 117 -4.36 7.22 8.52
N LYS A 118 -5.55 7.81 8.67
CA LYS A 118 -6.70 7.15 9.32
C LYS A 118 -7.21 5.97 8.49
N ILE A 119 -7.42 6.17 7.18
CA ILE A 119 -7.85 5.12 6.25
C ILE A 119 -6.84 3.97 6.26
N TRP A 120 -5.56 4.27 6.17
CA TRP A 120 -4.49 3.28 6.20
C TRP A 120 -4.53 2.42 7.48
N ARG A 121 -4.58 3.05 8.65
CA ARG A 121 -4.70 2.33 9.93
C ARG A 121 -5.95 1.46 9.98
N GLN A 122 -7.08 1.94 9.47
CA GLN A 122 -8.32 1.18 9.42
C GLN A 122 -8.20 -0.04 8.50
N LYS A 123 -7.67 0.11 7.29
CA LYS A 123 -7.45 -0.98 6.32
C LYS A 123 -6.54 -2.07 6.89
N ARG A 124 -5.42 -1.69 7.52
CA ARG A 124 -4.51 -2.65 8.20
C ARG A 124 -5.21 -3.40 9.33
N LYS A 125 -6.01 -2.70 10.14
CA LYS A 125 -6.78 -3.32 11.22
C LYS A 125 -7.80 -4.33 10.69
N ASP A 126 -8.50 -3.99 9.60
CA ASP A 126 -9.49 -4.87 8.98
C ASP A 126 -8.81 -6.10 8.35
N ALA A 127 -7.69 -5.93 7.65
CA ALA A 127 -6.89 -7.04 7.11
C ALA A 127 -6.42 -8.00 8.21
N ARG A 128 -5.90 -7.46 9.32
CA ARG A 128 -5.50 -8.29 10.47
C ARG A 128 -6.67 -9.09 11.07
N LYS A 129 -7.83 -8.46 11.21
CA LYS A 129 -9.05 -9.17 11.70
C LYS A 129 -9.46 -10.29 10.75
N HIS A 130 -9.41 -10.03 9.44
CA HIS A 130 -9.75 -11.03 8.43
C HIS A 130 -8.80 -12.23 8.48
N LEU A 131 -7.49 -11.99 8.57
CA LEU A 131 -6.49 -13.04 8.72
C LEU A 131 -6.73 -13.91 9.96
N LEU A 132 -6.97 -13.27 11.12
CA LEU A 132 -7.26 -13.99 12.36
C LEU A 132 -8.53 -14.85 12.25
N LYS A 133 -9.55 -14.39 11.52
CA LYS A 133 -10.78 -15.17 11.27
C LYS A 133 -10.49 -16.42 10.42
N ILE A 134 -9.66 -16.28 9.38
CA ILE A 134 -9.23 -17.41 8.53
C ILE A 134 -8.46 -18.44 9.35
N LEU A 135 -7.48 -18.00 10.13
CA LEU A 135 -6.66 -18.90 10.97
C LEU A 135 -7.50 -19.66 12.00
N ARG A 136 -8.49 -19.01 12.61
CA ARG A 136 -9.41 -19.67 13.55
C ARG A 136 -10.24 -20.74 12.85
N LYS A 137 -10.78 -20.46 11.66
CA LYS A 137 -11.55 -21.45 10.87
C LYS A 137 -10.68 -22.65 10.51
N HIS A 138 -9.46 -22.40 10.04
CA HIS A 138 -8.53 -23.47 9.68
C HIS A 138 -8.20 -24.38 10.89
N LYS A 139 -7.93 -23.77 12.05
CA LYS A 139 -7.66 -24.54 13.28
C LYS A 139 -8.86 -25.41 13.71
N GLN A 140 -10.08 -24.96 13.50
CA GLN A 140 -11.27 -25.76 13.81
C GLN A 140 -11.45 -26.94 12.86
N SER A 141 -11.11 -26.75 11.56
CA SER A 141 -11.23 -27.84 10.55
C SER A 141 -10.14 -28.92 10.68
N VAL A 142 -9.02 -28.61 11.30
CA VAL A 142 -7.92 -29.60 11.52
C VAL A 142 -8.18 -30.44 12.79
N ASN A 143 -9.01 -29.96 13.71
CA ASN A 143 -9.29 -30.65 14.98
C ASN A 143 -10.61 -31.49 14.92
N GLN A 144 -11.22 -31.63 13.76
CA GLN A 144 -12.33 -32.57 13.47
C GLN A 144 -11.84 -33.76 12.66
#